data_25ba07f8392bd6f9af589580bc76cb83
#
_entry.id   25ba07f8392bd6f9af589580bc76cb83
#
_cell.length_a   1.000
_cell.length_b   1.000
_cell.length_c   1.000
_cell.angle_alpha   90.00
_cell.angle_beta   90.00
_cell.angle_gamma   90.00
#
_symmetry.space_group_name_H-M   'P 1'
#
loop_
_entity.id
_entity.type
_entity.pdbx_description
1 polymer ?
#
loop_
_entity_poly.entity_id
_entity_poly.type
_entity_poly.pdbx_seq_one_letter_code
_entity_poly.pdbx_strand_id
1 'polypeptide(L)'
;MIPTITALPLLQLASGDRLSLQIYKFVGEKPGRKVYLQSNLHGSELTGNAVIHQLIQWLSELELAQLVGEIWLVPLCNPLGTNERSHHFSPGRFDPYSGENWNRIFWEYQPSAEELTAFAQSQMECDRLTIEQNYRDRIQTSFGKLAAPLQAPSSKPFSDHYRFLLQSLCLDAHYVIDLHTSSDQGLTYFYYFQNRQTSARLFMLPIGILLDEYAGGAFDEAFMKPWLALEDCFAKLGRKIQFDIEAWTLELGSAMQIDTATVDRGVQAVKNYLLQKGILRVPAAPAPMPSIAAMKLVSSSQMKKYYAPVGGMVQSRVALGKTVEAGQRLYQILSFNKSSGEGFSPEMPTILDICAEQSGIVYDVSINHAVNQGEYVLGIL
;
A
#
# COMPACT_ATOMS: atom_id res chain seq x y z
N MET A 1 16.34 -9.82 20.11
CA MET A 1 15.07 -9.60 20.89
C MET A 1 14.11 -10.75 20.65
N ILE A 2 13.27 -11.12 21.65
CA ILE A 2 12.20 -12.10 21.45
C ILE A 2 10.87 -11.33 21.32
N PRO A 3 10.14 -11.47 20.22
CA PRO A 3 8.88 -10.77 20.08
C PRO A 3 7.78 -11.39 20.95
N THR A 4 6.86 -10.58 21.44
CA THR A 4 5.57 -11.08 21.91
C THR A 4 4.71 -11.42 20.69
N ILE A 5 4.30 -12.69 20.59
CA ILE A 5 3.46 -13.17 19.48
C ILE A 5 2.02 -13.25 19.98
N THR A 6 1.10 -12.59 19.29
CA THR A 6 -0.32 -12.61 19.60
C THR A 6 -1.12 -13.03 18.37
N ALA A 7 -2.17 -13.82 18.59
CA ALA A 7 -3.15 -14.16 17.56
C ALA A 7 -4.46 -13.41 17.83
N LEU A 8 -4.92 -12.63 16.86
CA LEU A 8 -6.19 -11.92 16.90
C LEU A 8 -7.23 -12.69 16.07
N PRO A 9 -8.26 -13.30 16.69
CA PRO A 9 -9.29 -14.01 15.96
C PRO A 9 -10.07 -13.07 15.01
N LEU A 10 -10.27 -13.51 13.77
CA LEU A 10 -11.05 -12.79 12.75
C LEU A 10 -12.41 -13.41 12.52
N LEU A 11 -12.43 -14.71 12.23
CA LEU A 11 -13.63 -15.41 11.76
C LEU A 11 -13.55 -16.90 12.10
N GLN A 12 -14.66 -17.49 12.51
CA GLN A 12 -14.83 -18.93 12.50
C GLN A 12 -15.60 -19.35 11.25
N LEU A 13 -15.01 -20.24 10.48
CA LEU A 13 -15.58 -20.78 9.25
C LEU A 13 -16.68 -21.81 9.58
N ALA A 14 -17.54 -22.10 8.61
CA ALA A 14 -18.61 -23.08 8.75
C ALA A 14 -18.08 -24.50 9.05
N SER A 15 -16.86 -24.82 8.65
CA SER A 15 -16.13 -26.06 8.99
C SER A 15 -15.72 -26.16 10.46
N GLY A 16 -15.76 -25.04 11.20
CA GLY A 16 -15.25 -24.93 12.57
C GLY A 16 -13.82 -24.38 12.65
N ASP A 17 -13.10 -24.27 11.52
CA ASP A 17 -11.77 -23.67 11.48
C ASP A 17 -11.83 -22.18 11.82
N ARG A 18 -10.70 -21.64 12.31
CA ARG A 18 -10.60 -20.22 12.70
C ARG A 18 -9.53 -19.52 11.88
N LEU A 19 -9.90 -18.39 11.31
CA LEU A 19 -8.97 -17.43 10.75
C LEU A 19 -8.54 -16.43 11.82
N SER A 20 -7.25 -16.10 11.85
CA SER A 20 -6.68 -15.13 12.78
C SER A 20 -5.55 -14.34 12.12
N LEU A 21 -5.28 -13.14 12.65
CA LEU A 21 -4.05 -12.39 12.38
C LEU A 21 -3.00 -12.79 13.40
N GLN A 22 -1.79 -13.05 12.94
CA GLN A 22 -0.63 -13.25 13.80
C GLN A 22 0.20 -11.97 13.82
N ILE A 23 0.47 -11.44 15.01
CA ILE A 23 1.15 -10.17 15.23
C ILE A 23 2.42 -10.43 16.02
N TYR A 24 3.55 -9.98 15.48
CA TYR A 24 4.86 -10.01 16.14
C TYR A 24 5.19 -8.63 16.67
N LYS A 25 5.26 -8.49 18.01
CA LYS A 25 5.48 -7.22 18.68
C LYS A 25 6.88 -7.19 19.29
N PHE A 26 7.73 -6.34 18.75
CA PHE A 26 9.03 -6.01 19.32
C PHE A 26 8.90 -4.71 20.09
N VAL A 27 9.25 -4.71 21.37
CA VAL A 27 9.17 -3.54 22.26
C VAL A 27 10.55 -3.29 22.85
N GLY A 28 11.08 -2.08 22.65
CA GLY A 28 12.39 -1.67 23.14
C GLY A 28 12.37 -1.28 24.63
N GLU A 29 13.56 -1.09 25.21
CA GLU A 29 13.68 -0.65 26.60
C GLU A 29 13.20 0.79 26.83
N LYS A 30 13.32 1.64 25.81
CA LYS A 30 12.97 3.06 25.90
C LYS A 30 11.67 3.33 25.17
N PRO A 31 10.78 4.11 25.78
CA PRO A 31 9.58 4.56 25.06
C PRO A 31 9.98 5.38 23.83
N GLY A 32 9.19 5.27 22.79
CA GLY A 32 9.44 5.94 21.51
C GLY A 32 8.28 5.79 20.56
N ARG A 33 8.57 5.91 19.27
CA ARG A 33 7.58 5.81 18.21
C ARG A 33 7.15 4.35 18.00
N LYS A 34 5.88 4.17 17.64
CA LYS A 34 5.36 2.89 17.20
C LYS A 34 5.40 2.82 15.68
N VAL A 35 5.97 1.73 15.17
CA VAL A 35 5.96 1.38 13.73
C VAL A 35 5.06 0.17 13.53
N TYR A 36 4.18 0.25 12.57
CA TYR A 36 3.31 -0.86 12.15
C TYR A 36 3.63 -1.24 10.72
N LEU A 37 3.93 -2.51 10.49
CA LEU A 37 4.12 -3.07 9.15
C LEU A 37 3.14 -4.21 8.92
N GLN A 38 2.53 -4.22 7.73
CA GLN A 38 1.73 -5.34 7.27
C GLN A 38 2.08 -5.74 5.84
N SER A 39 1.63 -6.91 5.44
CA SER A 39 1.67 -7.37 4.05
C SER A 39 0.51 -8.28 3.73
N ASN A 40 0.31 -8.51 2.43
CA ASN A 40 -0.67 -9.44 1.90
C ASN A 40 -2.12 -9.02 2.15
N LEU A 41 -2.39 -7.71 2.03
CA LEU A 41 -3.75 -7.18 2.03
C LEU A 41 -4.53 -7.70 0.82
N HIS A 42 -3.90 -7.75 -0.36
CA HIS A 42 -4.37 -8.54 -1.49
C HIS A 42 -3.70 -9.92 -1.48
N GLY A 43 -4.49 -10.98 -1.57
CA GLY A 43 -4.04 -12.35 -1.33
C GLY A 43 -2.96 -12.87 -2.28
N SER A 44 -2.86 -12.32 -3.50
CA SER A 44 -1.85 -12.70 -4.50
C SER A 44 -0.49 -12.01 -4.32
N GLU A 45 -0.37 -11.01 -3.44
CA GLU A 45 0.78 -10.13 -3.32
C GLU A 45 1.74 -10.63 -2.23
N LEU A 46 2.66 -11.53 -2.58
CA LEU A 46 3.37 -12.40 -1.64
C LEU A 46 4.75 -11.91 -1.19
N THR A 47 5.39 -10.99 -1.93
CA THR A 47 6.77 -10.54 -1.63
C THR A 47 6.89 -9.97 -0.22
N GLY A 48 5.89 -9.20 0.23
CA GLY A 48 5.86 -8.60 1.56
C GLY A 48 5.91 -9.61 2.71
N ASN A 49 5.31 -10.80 2.53
CA ASN A 49 5.39 -11.88 3.54
C ASN A 49 6.83 -12.31 3.79
N ALA A 50 7.60 -12.50 2.71
CA ALA A 50 9.02 -12.88 2.80
C ALA A 50 9.87 -11.74 3.39
N VAL A 51 9.58 -10.47 3.03
CA VAL A 51 10.23 -9.30 3.62
C VAL A 51 10.01 -9.26 5.13
N ILE A 52 8.76 -9.37 5.59
CA ILE A 52 8.46 -9.34 7.03
C ILE A 52 9.09 -10.54 7.75
N HIS A 53 9.11 -11.73 7.14
CA HIS A 53 9.78 -12.87 7.72
C HIS A 53 11.29 -12.60 7.98
N GLN A 54 12.01 -12.06 6.98
CA GLN A 54 13.42 -11.70 7.17
C GLN A 54 13.61 -10.57 8.18
N LEU A 55 12.69 -9.60 8.25
CA LEU A 55 12.72 -8.56 9.29
C LEU A 55 12.51 -9.13 10.70
N ILE A 56 11.60 -10.10 10.88
CA ILE A 56 11.41 -10.80 12.14
C ILE A 56 12.71 -11.50 12.58
N GLN A 57 13.35 -12.24 11.65
CA GLN A 57 14.63 -12.90 11.93
C GLN A 57 15.69 -11.89 12.34
N TRP A 58 15.90 -10.85 11.56
CA TRP A 58 16.89 -9.81 11.84
C TRP A 58 16.63 -9.08 13.17
N LEU A 59 15.39 -8.67 13.45
CA LEU A 59 15.04 -8.03 14.72
C LEU A 59 15.26 -8.96 15.91
N SER A 60 15.06 -10.26 15.71
CA SER A 60 15.30 -11.26 16.78
C SER A 60 16.76 -11.40 17.15
N GLU A 61 17.69 -11.06 16.26
CA GLU A 61 19.15 -11.06 16.52
C GLU A 61 19.61 -9.80 17.26
N LEU A 62 18.81 -8.73 17.26
CA LEU A 62 19.17 -7.46 17.91
C LEU A 62 18.98 -7.51 19.44
N GLU A 63 19.76 -6.69 20.15
CA GLU A 63 19.58 -6.45 21.58
C GLU A 63 18.41 -5.48 21.84
N LEU A 64 17.77 -5.63 22.99
CA LEU A 64 16.61 -4.82 23.37
C LEU A 64 16.92 -3.31 23.40
N ALA A 65 18.11 -2.95 23.86
CA ALA A 65 18.58 -1.56 23.94
C ALA A 65 18.76 -0.88 22.56
N GLN A 66 18.81 -1.67 21.50
CA GLN A 66 18.95 -1.16 20.12
C GLN A 66 17.61 -0.69 19.51
N LEU A 67 16.48 -1.03 20.13
CA LEU A 67 15.15 -0.58 19.73
C LEU A 67 14.65 0.56 20.64
N VAL A 68 14.15 1.64 20.03
CA VAL A 68 13.50 2.76 20.71
C VAL A 68 12.04 2.82 20.27
N GLY A 69 11.11 2.61 21.20
CA GLY A 69 9.69 2.45 20.89
C GLY A 69 9.33 1.01 20.57
N GLU A 70 8.49 0.79 19.60
CA GLU A 70 7.99 -0.54 19.26
C GLU A 70 7.79 -0.75 17.76
N ILE A 71 7.92 -2.00 17.32
CA ILE A 71 7.68 -2.45 15.96
C ILE A 71 6.69 -3.61 15.99
N TRP A 72 5.54 -3.43 15.34
CA TRP A 72 4.53 -4.46 15.18
C TRP A 72 4.51 -4.94 13.74
N LEU A 73 4.63 -6.26 13.54
CA LEU A 73 4.70 -6.89 12.23
C LEU A 73 3.54 -7.86 12.05
N VAL A 74 2.80 -7.69 10.96
CA VAL A 74 1.67 -8.55 10.56
C VAL A 74 1.98 -9.12 9.17
N PRO A 75 2.66 -10.29 9.09
CA PRO A 75 3.15 -10.82 7.82
C PRO A 75 2.04 -11.26 6.87
N LEU A 76 0.85 -11.56 7.39
CA LEU A 76 -0.29 -12.03 6.63
C LEU A 76 -1.56 -11.36 7.20
N CYS A 77 -1.89 -10.16 6.68
CA CYS A 77 -2.99 -9.39 7.23
C CYS A 77 -4.37 -9.78 6.68
N ASN A 78 -4.43 -10.51 5.53
CA ASN A 78 -5.68 -10.98 4.95
C ASN A 78 -5.66 -12.50 4.68
N PRO A 79 -5.89 -13.33 5.69
CA PRO A 79 -5.91 -14.79 5.51
C PRO A 79 -7.05 -15.28 4.61
N LEU A 80 -8.18 -14.56 4.51
CA LEU A 80 -9.28 -14.92 3.62
C LEU A 80 -8.84 -14.78 2.16
N GLY A 81 -8.35 -13.59 1.78
CA GLY A 81 -7.87 -13.34 0.42
C GLY A 81 -6.67 -14.23 0.04
N THR A 82 -5.76 -14.49 0.99
CA THR A 82 -4.59 -15.37 0.73
C THR A 82 -4.99 -16.81 0.43
N ASN A 83 -6.06 -17.29 1.04
CA ASN A 83 -6.54 -18.68 0.85
C ASN A 83 -7.51 -18.82 -0.32
N GLU A 84 -7.95 -17.73 -0.93
CA GLU A 84 -8.80 -17.78 -2.12
C GLU A 84 -8.07 -18.44 -3.29
N ARG A 85 -8.76 -19.33 -4.02
CA ARG A 85 -8.20 -20.00 -5.19
C ARG A 85 -9.19 -20.04 -6.32
N SER A 86 -8.69 -19.77 -7.53
CA SER A 86 -9.36 -20.03 -8.80
C SER A 86 -8.44 -20.91 -9.63
N HIS A 87 -8.60 -22.22 -9.54
CA HIS A 87 -7.67 -23.24 -10.04
C HIS A 87 -6.27 -23.01 -9.43
N HIS A 88 -5.24 -22.73 -10.21
CA HIS A 88 -3.87 -22.45 -9.72
C HIS A 88 -3.65 -20.97 -9.36
N PHE A 89 -4.61 -20.09 -9.62
CA PHE A 89 -4.49 -18.67 -9.34
C PHE A 89 -4.95 -18.34 -7.92
N SER A 90 -4.28 -17.38 -7.30
CA SER A 90 -4.70 -16.79 -6.04
C SER A 90 -5.15 -15.35 -6.32
N PRO A 91 -6.43 -15.09 -6.63
CA PRO A 91 -6.90 -13.75 -6.94
C PRO A 91 -6.83 -12.83 -5.72
N GLY A 92 -7.55 -13.16 -4.65
CA GLY A 92 -7.51 -12.55 -3.32
C GLY A 92 -7.50 -11.04 -3.24
N ARG A 93 -7.94 -10.34 -4.30
CA ARG A 93 -7.97 -8.88 -4.37
C ARG A 93 -9.29 -8.29 -3.88
N PHE A 94 -10.37 -9.04 -4.12
CA PHE A 94 -11.72 -8.63 -3.77
C PHE A 94 -12.30 -9.57 -2.70
N ASP A 95 -13.15 -9.03 -1.84
CA ASP A 95 -13.96 -9.86 -0.96
C ASP A 95 -14.96 -10.65 -1.81
N PRO A 96 -14.90 -12.00 -1.81
CA PRO A 96 -15.80 -12.80 -2.64
C PRO A 96 -17.27 -12.68 -2.25
N TYR A 97 -17.58 -12.19 -1.05
CA TYR A 97 -18.95 -12.01 -0.58
C TYR A 97 -19.56 -10.67 -1.01
N SER A 98 -18.82 -9.57 -0.83
CA SER A 98 -19.32 -8.22 -1.14
C SER A 98 -18.89 -7.70 -2.52
N GLY A 99 -17.82 -8.27 -3.09
CA GLY A 99 -17.19 -7.75 -4.31
C GLY A 99 -16.33 -6.51 -4.07
N GLU A 100 -16.15 -6.08 -2.82
CA GLU A 100 -15.33 -4.91 -2.50
C GLU A 100 -13.83 -5.25 -2.60
N ASN A 101 -13.04 -4.32 -3.10
CA ASN A 101 -11.58 -4.42 -3.06
C ASN A 101 -11.10 -4.28 -1.61
N TRP A 102 -10.32 -5.25 -1.12
CA TRP A 102 -9.80 -5.26 0.25
C TRP A 102 -9.05 -3.98 0.65
N ASN A 103 -8.44 -3.29 -0.32
CA ASN A 103 -7.76 -2.00 -0.10
C ASN A 103 -8.65 -0.79 -0.49
N ARG A 104 -9.98 -0.87 -0.30
CA ARG A 104 -10.93 0.23 -0.48
C ARG A 104 -12.01 0.28 0.59
N ILE A 105 -11.84 -0.48 1.68
CA ILE A 105 -12.87 -0.66 2.71
C ILE A 105 -12.55 0.09 4.01
N PHE A 106 -11.40 0.73 4.15
CA PHE A 106 -10.91 1.27 5.41
C PHE A 106 -11.64 2.54 5.82
N TRP A 107 -11.91 2.62 7.11
CA TRP A 107 -12.54 3.78 7.72
C TRP A 107 -11.57 4.95 7.81
N GLU A 108 -12.05 6.12 7.46
CA GLU A 108 -11.31 7.38 7.54
C GLU A 108 -11.97 8.30 8.55
N TYR A 109 -11.20 8.92 9.42
CA TYR A 109 -11.67 9.96 10.30
C TYR A 109 -11.92 11.25 9.51
N GLN A 110 -13.19 11.63 9.39
CA GLN A 110 -13.63 12.79 8.60
C GLN A 110 -14.49 13.73 9.48
N PRO A 111 -13.85 14.59 10.30
CA PRO A 111 -14.57 15.63 11.01
C PRO A 111 -15.11 16.68 10.02
N SER A 112 -16.15 17.41 10.39
CA SER A 112 -16.60 18.54 9.59
C SER A 112 -15.51 19.64 9.54
N ALA A 113 -15.56 20.52 8.55
CA ALA A 113 -14.60 21.61 8.42
C ALA A 113 -14.62 22.54 9.66
N GLU A 114 -15.80 22.75 10.23
CA GLU A 114 -16.00 23.53 11.46
C GLU A 114 -15.36 22.83 12.68
N GLU A 115 -15.58 21.52 12.84
CA GLU A 115 -15.01 20.75 13.93
C GLU A 115 -13.49 20.71 13.86
N LEU A 116 -12.93 20.54 12.65
CA LEU A 116 -11.48 20.54 12.44
C LEU A 116 -10.87 21.92 12.72
N THR A 117 -11.53 22.98 12.25
CA THR A 117 -11.08 24.36 12.49
C THR A 117 -11.15 24.72 13.97
N ALA A 118 -12.24 24.39 14.66
CA ALA A 118 -12.38 24.62 16.10
C ALA A 118 -11.32 23.85 16.91
N PHE A 119 -11.03 22.60 16.50
CA PHE A 119 -9.93 21.85 17.12
C PHE A 119 -8.59 22.54 16.90
N ALA A 120 -8.22 22.88 15.66
CA ALA A 120 -6.96 23.52 15.34
C ALA A 120 -6.79 24.86 16.09
N GLN A 121 -7.86 25.69 16.17
CA GLN A 121 -7.86 26.92 16.93
C GLN A 121 -7.60 26.70 18.42
N SER A 122 -8.20 25.67 19.03
CA SER A 122 -7.99 25.34 20.44
C SER A 122 -6.57 24.88 20.76
N GLN A 123 -5.81 24.48 19.73
CA GLN A 123 -4.44 23.94 19.86
C GLN A 123 -3.35 24.93 19.40
N MET A 124 -3.71 26.19 19.08
CA MET A 124 -2.75 27.13 18.50
C MET A 124 -1.54 27.42 19.38
N GLU A 125 -1.68 27.35 20.70
CA GLU A 125 -0.60 27.58 21.67
C GLU A 125 0.08 26.30 22.15
N CYS A 126 -0.43 25.14 21.75
CA CYS A 126 0.15 23.84 22.17
C CYS A 126 1.39 23.50 21.35
N ASP A 127 2.32 22.74 21.94
CA ASP A 127 3.43 22.16 21.20
C ASP A 127 2.94 21.02 20.26
N ARG A 128 3.79 20.66 19.30
CA ARG A 128 3.44 19.68 18.28
C ARG A 128 3.07 18.31 18.87
N LEU A 129 3.76 17.85 19.91
CA LEU A 129 3.51 16.51 20.48
C LEU A 129 2.18 16.47 21.22
N THR A 130 1.84 17.55 21.91
CA THR A 130 0.53 17.72 22.57
C THR A 130 -0.60 17.71 21.56
N ILE A 131 -0.44 18.42 20.42
CA ILE A 131 -1.44 18.43 19.34
C ILE A 131 -1.60 17.03 18.75
N GLU A 132 -0.48 16.36 18.49
CA GLU A 132 -0.43 14.99 17.94
C GLU A 132 -1.21 14.02 18.82
N GLN A 133 -0.98 14.07 20.14
CA GLN A 133 -1.68 13.22 21.11
C GLN A 133 -3.18 13.54 21.16
N ASN A 134 -3.54 14.82 21.32
CA ASN A 134 -4.94 15.25 21.40
C ASN A 134 -5.75 14.88 20.14
N TYR A 135 -5.14 14.97 18.96
CA TYR A 135 -5.81 14.61 17.72
C TYR A 135 -5.94 13.09 17.55
N ARG A 136 -4.91 12.34 17.93
CA ARG A 136 -4.94 10.88 17.98
C ARG A 136 -6.06 10.37 18.88
N ASP A 137 -6.21 10.95 20.07
CA ASP A 137 -7.27 10.59 21.02
C ASP A 137 -8.67 10.81 20.44
N ARG A 138 -8.86 11.88 19.63
CA ARG A 138 -10.10 12.12 18.91
C ARG A 138 -10.36 11.07 17.84
N ILE A 139 -9.34 10.71 17.05
CA ILE A 139 -9.43 9.65 16.03
C ILE A 139 -9.81 8.33 16.70
N GLN A 140 -9.11 7.93 17.77
CA GLN A 140 -9.38 6.70 18.51
C GLN A 140 -10.75 6.69 19.16
N THR A 141 -11.19 7.80 19.73
CA THR A 141 -12.54 7.93 20.32
C THR A 141 -13.62 7.74 19.26
N SER A 142 -13.45 8.34 18.09
CA SER A 142 -14.39 8.22 16.98
C SER A 142 -14.39 6.81 16.40
N PHE A 143 -13.22 6.21 16.25
CA PHE A 143 -13.08 4.82 15.80
C PHE A 143 -13.71 3.83 16.79
N GLY A 144 -13.54 4.05 18.08
CA GLY A 144 -14.13 3.20 19.14
C GLY A 144 -15.65 3.08 19.08
N LYS A 145 -16.34 4.09 18.53
CA LYS A 145 -17.80 4.04 18.32
C LYS A 145 -18.23 2.97 17.31
N LEU A 146 -17.31 2.54 16.43
CA LEU A 146 -17.55 1.48 15.47
C LEU A 146 -17.62 0.09 16.11
N ALA A 147 -17.08 -0.07 17.32
CA ALA A 147 -17.04 -1.36 18.01
C ALA A 147 -18.43 -1.89 18.39
N ALA A 148 -19.32 -1.02 18.85
CA ALA A 148 -20.61 -1.42 19.40
C ALA A 148 -21.50 -2.21 18.39
N PRO A 149 -21.64 -1.79 17.11
CA PRO A 149 -22.40 -2.55 16.13
C PRO A 149 -21.76 -3.88 15.73
N LEU A 150 -20.48 -4.09 16.04
CA LEU A 150 -19.70 -5.27 15.66
C LEU A 150 -19.62 -6.34 16.77
N GLN A 151 -20.00 -6.01 18.02
CA GLN A 151 -19.88 -6.92 19.17
C GLN A 151 -20.96 -7.98 19.26
N ALA A 152 -22.15 -7.75 18.68
CA ALA A 152 -23.26 -8.70 18.70
C ALA A 152 -23.32 -9.49 17.39
N PRO A 153 -23.96 -10.68 17.37
CA PRO A 153 -24.36 -11.28 16.12
C PRO A 153 -25.15 -10.26 15.30
N SER A 154 -24.56 -9.76 14.24
CA SER A 154 -25.11 -8.67 13.43
C SER A 154 -25.12 -9.08 11.97
N SER A 155 -25.97 -8.44 11.16
CA SER A 155 -25.97 -8.60 9.71
C SER A 155 -24.82 -7.87 9.01
N LYS A 156 -23.84 -7.35 9.75
CA LYS A 156 -22.69 -6.66 9.20
C LYS A 156 -21.79 -7.63 8.42
N PRO A 157 -21.32 -7.24 7.21
CA PRO A 157 -20.41 -8.07 6.45
C PRO A 157 -19.10 -8.32 7.21
N PHE A 158 -18.42 -9.39 6.86
CA PHE A 158 -17.10 -9.70 7.43
C PHE A 158 -16.10 -8.57 7.20
N SER A 159 -16.15 -7.90 6.05
CA SER A 159 -15.28 -6.75 5.72
C SER A 159 -15.34 -5.64 6.78
N ASP A 160 -16.51 -5.37 7.40
CA ASP A 160 -16.64 -4.40 8.49
C ASP A 160 -15.88 -4.82 9.77
N HIS A 161 -15.96 -6.10 10.14
CA HIS A 161 -15.20 -6.65 11.27
C HIS A 161 -13.70 -6.66 10.97
N TYR A 162 -13.35 -7.11 9.79
CA TYR A 162 -11.97 -7.21 9.34
C TYR A 162 -11.26 -5.84 9.37
N ARG A 163 -11.85 -4.83 8.71
CA ARG A 163 -11.26 -3.47 8.69
C ARG A 163 -11.13 -2.88 10.10
N PHE A 164 -12.14 -3.07 10.97
CA PHE A 164 -12.08 -2.60 12.33
C PHE A 164 -10.92 -3.25 13.11
N LEU A 165 -10.78 -4.57 13.04
CA LEU A 165 -9.72 -5.29 13.73
C LEU A 165 -8.34 -4.91 13.18
N LEU A 166 -8.17 -4.84 11.86
CA LEU A 166 -6.89 -4.50 11.25
C LEU A 166 -6.48 -3.05 11.57
N GLN A 167 -7.38 -2.08 11.40
CA GLN A 167 -7.09 -0.68 11.73
C GLN A 167 -6.80 -0.46 13.20
N SER A 168 -7.46 -1.20 14.11
CA SER A 168 -7.21 -1.08 15.56
C SER A 168 -5.75 -1.36 15.94
N LEU A 169 -4.99 -2.08 15.11
CA LEU A 169 -3.58 -2.39 15.34
C LEU A 169 -2.65 -1.21 15.06
N CYS A 170 -3.08 -0.24 14.24
CA CYS A 170 -2.19 0.83 13.75
C CYS A 170 -2.66 2.25 14.06
N LEU A 171 -3.85 2.48 14.59
CA LEU A 171 -4.35 3.85 14.86
C LEU A 171 -3.47 4.68 15.80
N ASP A 172 -2.73 4.02 16.67
CA ASP A 172 -1.76 4.63 17.60
C ASP A 172 -0.34 4.65 17.02
N ALA A 173 -0.12 4.10 15.83
CA ALA A 173 1.18 4.10 15.19
C ALA A 173 1.61 5.52 14.77
N HIS A 174 2.91 5.73 14.68
CA HIS A 174 3.51 6.93 14.10
C HIS A 174 3.87 6.68 12.64
N TYR A 175 4.32 5.48 12.34
CA TYR A 175 4.70 5.08 11.00
C TYR A 175 3.99 3.79 10.62
N VAL A 176 3.32 3.83 9.47
CA VAL A 176 2.62 2.70 8.88
C VAL A 176 3.29 2.34 7.57
N ILE A 177 3.62 1.08 7.37
CA ILE A 177 4.21 0.57 6.13
C ILE A 177 3.36 -0.60 5.65
N ASP A 178 2.73 -0.45 4.49
CA ASP A 178 1.94 -1.49 3.83
C ASP A 178 2.73 -2.05 2.65
N LEU A 179 3.03 -3.35 2.70
CA LEU A 179 3.83 -4.02 1.69
C LEU A 179 2.92 -4.69 0.67
N HIS A 180 2.96 -4.19 -0.54
CA HIS A 180 2.21 -4.64 -1.71
C HIS A 180 3.13 -5.15 -2.82
N THR A 181 2.53 -5.64 -3.87
CA THR A 181 3.11 -5.78 -5.21
C THR A 181 2.11 -5.27 -6.24
N SER A 182 2.54 -5.04 -7.48
CA SER A 182 1.56 -4.98 -8.57
C SER A 182 0.73 -6.26 -8.58
N SER A 183 -0.56 -6.16 -8.91
CA SER A 183 -1.41 -7.34 -9.15
C SER A 183 -0.99 -8.13 -10.40
N ASP A 184 -0.20 -7.50 -11.24
CA ASP A 184 0.33 -7.99 -12.51
C ASP A 184 1.87 -8.14 -12.44
N GLN A 185 2.61 -7.56 -13.37
CA GLN A 185 4.07 -7.47 -13.33
C GLN A 185 4.48 -6.02 -13.14
N GLY A 186 5.17 -5.71 -12.06
CA GLY A 186 5.56 -4.35 -11.71
C GLY A 186 7.04 -4.22 -11.35
N LEU A 187 7.58 -3.01 -11.50
CA LEU A 187 8.85 -2.63 -10.91
C LEU A 187 8.70 -2.46 -9.40
N THR A 188 9.83 -2.26 -8.72
CA THR A 188 9.81 -1.83 -7.32
C THR A 188 9.72 -0.32 -7.25
N TYR A 189 8.66 0.18 -6.59
CA TYR A 189 8.44 1.59 -6.32
C TYR A 189 7.66 1.74 -5.02
N PHE A 190 7.37 2.97 -4.59
CA PHE A 190 6.53 3.23 -3.41
C PHE A 190 5.70 4.49 -3.62
N TYR A 191 4.56 4.53 -2.93
CA TYR A 191 3.73 5.73 -2.84
C TYR A 191 4.05 6.51 -1.58
N TYR A 192 3.98 7.85 -1.70
CA TYR A 192 4.15 8.77 -0.58
C TYR A 192 3.21 9.96 -0.67
N PHE A 193 2.96 10.59 0.47
CA PHE A 193 2.06 11.72 0.61
C PHE A 193 2.82 13.06 0.57
N GLN A 194 2.10 14.16 0.30
CA GLN A 194 2.68 15.49 0.30
C GLN A 194 3.39 15.81 1.63
N ASN A 195 4.41 16.65 1.55
CA ASN A 195 5.28 17.03 2.66
C ASN A 195 6.08 15.87 3.28
N ARG A 196 6.20 14.71 2.61
CA ARG A 196 6.94 13.52 3.10
C ARG A 196 8.15 13.15 2.22
N GLN A 197 8.56 14.04 1.27
CA GLN A 197 9.64 13.78 0.32
C GLN A 197 10.99 13.47 0.99
N THR A 198 11.29 14.14 2.10
CA THR A 198 12.54 13.91 2.85
C THR A 198 12.55 12.51 3.44
N SER A 199 11.48 12.08 4.10
CA SER A 199 11.36 10.74 4.66
C SER A 199 11.25 9.66 3.56
N ALA A 200 10.61 9.97 2.44
CA ALA A 200 10.51 9.10 1.28
C ALA A 200 11.89 8.61 0.79
N ARG A 201 12.90 9.49 0.82
CA ARG A 201 14.28 9.17 0.42
C ARG A 201 14.98 8.16 1.34
N LEU A 202 14.48 7.97 2.56
CA LEU A 202 15.06 7.06 3.53
C LEU A 202 14.92 5.58 3.14
N PHE A 203 13.93 5.24 2.31
CA PHE A 203 13.77 3.88 1.77
C PHE A 203 14.85 3.51 0.76
N MET A 204 15.50 4.48 0.10
CA MET A 204 16.52 4.25 -0.93
C MET A 204 16.01 3.37 -2.09
N LEU A 205 14.72 3.38 -2.36
CA LEU A 205 14.12 2.73 -3.50
C LEU A 205 14.23 3.62 -4.74
N PRO A 206 14.31 3.04 -5.96
CA PRO A 206 14.61 3.79 -7.17
C PRO A 206 13.51 4.78 -7.59
N ILE A 207 12.27 4.50 -7.27
CA ILE A 207 11.10 5.28 -7.72
C ILE A 207 10.17 5.52 -6.53
N GLY A 208 9.85 6.80 -6.29
CA GLY A 208 8.80 7.22 -5.37
C GLY A 208 7.73 8.01 -6.12
N ILE A 209 6.46 7.72 -5.86
CA ILE A 209 5.31 8.31 -6.51
C ILE A 209 4.51 9.11 -5.48
N LEU A 210 4.45 10.42 -5.67
CA LEU A 210 3.60 11.30 -4.88
C LEU A 210 2.13 11.04 -5.24
N LEU A 211 1.31 10.75 -4.24
CA LEU A 211 -0.13 10.68 -4.40
C LEU A 211 -0.70 12.11 -4.44
N ASP A 212 -1.09 12.57 -5.62
CA ASP A 212 -1.75 13.87 -5.83
C ASP A 212 -3.26 13.76 -5.65
N GLU A 213 -3.83 12.59 -5.93
CA GLU A 213 -5.25 12.27 -5.80
C GLU A 213 -5.41 10.99 -4.98
N TYR A 214 -6.51 10.90 -4.26
CA TYR A 214 -6.83 9.77 -3.40
C TYR A 214 -8.02 9.00 -3.94
N ALA A 215 -7.89 7.68 -4.00
CA ALA A 215 -8.97 6.79 -4.44
C ALA A 215 -10.06 6.62 -3.36
N GLY A 216 -9.72 6.91 -2.10
CA GLY A 216 -10.57 6.71 -0.94
C GLY A 216 -10.61 5.27 -0.44
N GLY A 217 -10.66 5.10 0.86
CA GLY A 217 -10.77 3.81 1.52
C GLY A 217 -9.54 2.89 1.42
N ALA A 218 -8.42 3.35 0.84
CA ALA A 218 -7.15 2.63 0.92
C ALA A 218 -6.57 2.73 2.33
N PHE A 219 -5.78 1.73 2.74
CA PHE A 219 -5.29 1.60 4.11
C PHE A 219 -4.40 2.76 4.54
N ASP A 220 -3.41 3.08 3.73
CA ASP A 220 -2.49 4.19 3.94
C ASP A 220 -3.17 5.56 3.84
N GLU A 221 -4.09 5.72 2.86
CA GLU A 221 -4.89 6.95 2.71
C GLU A 221 -5.77 7.20 3.92
N ALA A 222 -6.50 6.18 4.39
CA ALA A 222 -7.38 6.29 5.56
C ALA A 222 -6.62 6.68 6.82
N PHE A 223 -5.35 6.25 6.95
CA PHE A 223 -4.47 6.63 8.04
C PHE A 223 -3.95 8.07 7.89
N MET A 224 -3.48 8.46 6.69
CA MET A 224 -2.77 9.73 6.49
C MET A 224 -3.67 10.94 6.29
N LYS A 225 -4.79 10.80 5.58
CA LYS A 225 -5.64 11.94 5.19
C LYS A 225 -6.11 12.80 6.36
N PRO A 226 -6.51 12.24 7.54
CA PRO A 226 -6.86 13.06 8.70
C PRO A 226 -5.73 13.98 9.14
N TRP A 227 -4.49 13.50 9.14
CA TRP A 227 -3.31 14.27 9.53
C TRP A 227 -2.96 15.36 8.53
N LEU A 228 -3.05 15.07 7.23
CA LEU A 228 -2.85 16.06 6.17
C LEU A 228 -3.91 17.16 6.23
N ALA A 229 -5.16 16.80 6.45
CA ALA A 229 -6.24 17.78 6.62
C ALA A 229 -5.99 18.70 7.83
N LEU A 230 -5.45 18.15 8.93
CA LEU A 230 -5.08 18.97 10.09
C LEU A 230 -3.89 19.88 9.80
N GLU A 231 -2.85 19.41 9.11
CA GLU A 231 -1.70 20.23 8.66
C GLU A 231 -2.18 21.40 7.80
N ASP A 232 -3.08 21.15 6.85
CA ASP A 232 -3.66 22.17 5.98
C ASP A 232 -4.52 23.17 6.77
N CYS A 233 -5.27 22.69 7.76
CA CYS A 233 -6.07 23.56 8.63
C CYS A 233 -5.18 24.52 9.44
N PHE A 234 -4.11 24.03 10.06
CA PHE A 234 -3.14 24.87 10.76
C PHE A 234 -2.47 25.87 9.82
N ALA A 235 -2.12 25.45 8.60
CA ALA A 235 -1.52 26.36 7.60
C ALA A 235 -2.46 27.51 7.23
N LYS A 236 -3.77 27.24 7.07
CA LYS A 236 -4.81 28.26 6.83
C LYS A 236 -4.97 29.21 8.02
N LEU A 237 -4.71 28.77 9.24
CA LEU A 237 -4.71 29.57 10.45
C LEU A 237 -3.37 30.32 10.69
N GLY A 238 -2.43 30.23 9.75
CA GLY A 238 -1.14 30.93 9.80
C GLY A 238 -0.02 30.18 10.54
N ARG A 239 -0.27 28.94 10.99
CA ARG A 239 0.73 28.12 11.69
C ARG A 239 1.12 26.91 10.86
N LYS A 240 2.34 26.89 10.28
CA LYS A 240 2.84 25.73 9.56
C LYS A 240 3.32 24.66 10.54
N ILE A 241 2.65 23.51 10.54
CA ILE A 241 3.03 22.32 11.32
C ILE A 241 3.09 21.15 10.36
N GLN A 242 4.09 20.31 10.54
CA GLN A 242 4.16 18.98 9.94
C GLN A 242 4.27 17.96 11.08
N PHE A 243 3.31 17.06 11.17
CA PHE A 243 3.32 15.99 12.15
C PHE A 243 4.30 14.88 11.72
N ASP A 244 4.96 14.26 12.72
CA ASP A 244 5.85 13.12 12.46
C ASP A 244 5.03 11.81 12.41
N ILE A 245 4.00 11.85 11.56
CA ILE A 245 3.10 10.73 11.26
C ILE A 245 3.22 10.46 9.77
N GLU A 246 3.46 9.20 9.41
CA GLU A 246 3.73 8.81 8.03
C GLU A 246 3.08 7.48 7.68
N ALA A 247 2.56 7.36 6.47
CA ALA A 247 2.15 6.09 5.90
C ALA A 247 2.80 5.91 4.53
N TRP A 248 3.08 4.66 4.20
CA TRP A 248 3.82 4.26 3.01
C TRP A 248 3.23 2.99 2.42
N THR A 249 3.01 2.98 1.12
CA THR A 249 2.74 1.76 0.38
C THR A 249 3.96 1.42 -0.49
N LEU A 250 4.58 0.27 -0.22
CA LEU A 250 5.73 -0.21 -0.99
C LEU A 250 5.26 -1.29 -1.96
N GLU A 251 5.43 -1.02 -3.25
CA GLU A 251 5.13 -1.95 -4.35
C GLU A 251 6.39 -2.75 -4.69
N LEU A 252 6.41 -4.01 -4.33
CA LEU A 252 7.60 -4.87 -4.36
C LEU A 252 7.53 -5.89 -5.50
N GLY A 253 7.48 -5.40 -6.75
CA GLY A 253 7.49 -6.24 -7.93
C GLY A 253 6.13 -6.80 -8.32
N SER A 254 6.07 -8.10 -8.62
CA SER A 254 4.93 -8.76 -9.27
C SER A 254 4.18 -9.68 -8.32
N ALA A 255 2.85 -9.79 -8.51
CA ALA A 255 2.02 -10.74 -7.79
C ALA A 255 2.37 -12.21 -8.09
N MET A 256 1.92 -13.09 -7.22
CA MET A 256 2.08 -14.55 -7.31
C MET A 256 3.53 -15.03 -7.44
N GLN A 257 4.50 -14.17 -7.11
CA GLN A 257 5.93 -14.46 -7.18
C GLN A 257 6.62 -13.99 -5.90
N ILE A 258 7.71 -14.66 -5.55
CA ILE A 258 8.64 -14.22 -4.52
C ILE A 258 10.02 -14.24 -5.18
N ASP A 259 10.48 -13.06 -5.62
CA ASP A 259 11.81 -12.88 -6.18
C ASP A 259 12.80 -12.46 -5.09
N THR A 260 13.87 -13.22 -4.91
CA THR A 260 14.85 -13.00 -3.84
C THR A 260 15.46 -11.60 -3.88
N ALA A 261 15.82 -11.11 -5.07
CA ALA A 261 16.44 -9.77 -5.20
C ALA A 261 15.45 -8.65 -4.80
N THR A 262 14.17 -8.84 -5.09
CA THR A 262 13.11 -7.91 -4.70
C THR A 262 12.83 -7.97 -3.20
N VAL A 263 12.83 -9.17 -2.60
CA VAL A 263 12.73 -9.35 -1.15
C VAL A 263 13.89 -8.66 -0.43
N ASP A 264 15.14 -8.89 -0.86
CA ASP A 264 16.32 -8.27 -0.26
C ASP A 264 16.25 -6.74 -0.35
N ARG A 265 15.78 -6.21 -1.49
CA ARG A 265 15.57 -4.76 -1.67
C ARG A 265 14.50 -4.21 -0.71
N GLY A 266 13.39 -4.90 -0.55
CA GLY A 266 12.33 -4.55 0.39
C GLY A 266 12.82 -4.55 1.85
N VAL A 267 13.54 -5.60 2.25
CA VAL A 267 14.17 -5.70 3.58
C VAL A 267 15.12 -4.54 3.82
N GLN A 268 16.01 -4.26 2.86
CA GLN A 268 16.97 -3.18 3.01
C GLN A 268 16.29 -1.81 3.06
N ALA A 269 15.25 -1.59 2.26
CA ALA A 269 14.48 -0.36 2.27
C ALA A 269 13.84 -0.09 3.65
N VAL A 270 13.18 -1.08 4.24
CA VAL A 270 12.58 -0.95 5.57
C VAL A 270 13.66 -0.76 6.64
N LYS A 271 14.76 -1.50 6.60
CA LYS A 271 15.89 -1.32 7.52
C LYS A 271 16.43 0.11 7.47
N ASN A 272 16.69 0.64 6.26
CA ASN A 272 17.19 2.00 6.08
C ASN A 272 16.23 3.03 6.71
N TYR A 273 14.94 2.91 6.42
CA TYR A 273 13.92 3.78 6.98
C TYR A 273 13.93 3.74 8.52
N LEU A 274 13.89 2.56 9.13
CA LEU A 274 13.87 2.39 10.59
C LEU A 274 15.13 2.96 11.27
N LEU A 275 16.30 2.75 10.66
CA LEU A 275 17.57 3.29 11.15
C LEU A 275 17.60 4.82 11.08
N GLN A 276 17.24 5.40 9.95
CA GLN A 276 17.26 6.84 9.73
C GLN A 276 16.18 7.59 10.53
N LYS A 277 15.05 6.95 10.82
CA LYS A 277 14.02 7.47 11.74
C LYS A 277 14.40 7.31 13.21
N GLY A 278 15.56 6.71 13.52
CA GLY A 278 16.05 6.53 14.89
C GLY A 278 15.26 5.51 15.72
N ILE A 279 14.45 4.67 15.06
CA ILE A 279 13.73 3.55 15.70
C ILE A 279 14.72 2.47 16.12
N LEU A 280 15.74 2.25 15.31
CA LEU A 280 16.80 1.29 15.58
C LEU A 280 18.17 1.99 15.69
N ARG A 281 18.95 1.56 16.66
CA ARG A 281 20.30 2.06 16.94
C ARG A 281 21.30 0.91 16.83
N VAL A 282 21.50 0.46 15.61
CA VAL A 282 22.51 -0.58 15.30
C VAL A 282 23.76 0.10 14.77
N PRO A 283 24.98 -0.35 15.13
CA PRO A 283 26.17 0.08 14.41
C PRO A 283 25.96 -0.26 12.95
N ALA A 284 25.67 0.73 12.14
CA ALA A 284 25.47 0.53 10.72
C ALA A 284 26.82 0.16 10.11
N ALA A 285 26.93 -1.04 9.57
CA ALA A 285 27.78 -1.18 8.40
C ALA A 285 27.08 -0.33 7.31
N PRO A 286 27.72 0.73 6.78
CA PRO A 286 27.10 1.49 5.72
C PRO A 286 26.90 0.53 4.55
N ALA A 287 25.66 0.12 4.31
CA ALA A 287 25.31 -0.41 3.01
C ALA A 287 25.74 0.65 2.00
N PRO A 288 26.39 0.29 0.88
CA PRO A 288 26.73 1.24 -0.14
C PRO A 288 25.43 1.94 -0.55
N MET A 289 25.29 3.20 -0.15
CA MET A 289 24.16 4.04 -0.51
C MET A 289 24.10 4.08 -2.03
N PRO A 290 23.03 3.58 -2.68
CA PRO A 290 22.78 4.05 -4.04
C PRO A 290 22.75 5.58 -3.92
N SER A 291 23.47 6.28 -4.78
CA SER A 291 23.56 7.73 -4.68
C SER A 291 22.13 8.27 -4.62
N ILE A 292 21.82 9.11 -3.64
CA ILE A 292 20.49 9.78 -3.51
C ILE A 292 20.11 10.48 -4.82
N ALA A 293 21.08 10.78 -5.66
CA ALA A 293 20.95 11.30 -7.02
C ALA A 293 20.21 10.34 -8.00
N ALA A 294 20.12 9.05 -7.71
CA ALA A 294 19.49 8.08 -8.61
C ALA A 294 17.99 7.85 -8.32
N MET A 295 17.44 8.36 -7.20
CA MET A 295 16.01 8.19 -6.88
C MET A 295 15.18 9.19 -7.68
N LYS A 296 14.25 8.67 -8.48
CA LYS A 296 13.25 9.45 -9.21
C LYS A 296 12.01 9.63 -8.34
N LEU A 297 11.71 10.86 -7.93
CA LEU A 297 10.44 11.21 -7.30
C LEU A 297 9.54 11.87 -8.35
N VAL A 298 8.37 11.31 -8.56
CA VAL A 298 7.40 11.74 -9.58
C VAL A 298 6.03 11.90 -8.95
N SER A 299 5.15 12.64 -9.62
CA SER A 299 3.74 12.76 -9.26
C SER A 299 2.93 11.63 -9.89
N SER A 300 1.87 11.18 -9.23
CA SER A 300 0.92 10.22 -9.78
C SER A 300 0.24 10.73 -11.05
N SER A 301 0.11 12.04 -11.21
CA SER A 301 -0.39 12.69 -12.44
C SER A 301 0.53 12.51 -13.66
N GLN A 302 1.79 12.15 -13.45
CA GLN A 302 2.75 11.84 -14.53
C GLN A 302 2.67 10.39 -15.00
N MET A 303 1.94 9.54 -14.28
CA MET A 303 1.74 8.14 -14.67
C MET A 303 0.73 8.05 -15.81
N LYS A 304 1.13 7.46 -16.92
CA LYS A 304 0.23 7.21 -18.05
C LYS A 304 -0.11 5.73 -18.12
N LYS A 305 -1.40 5.43 -17.99
CA LYS A 305 -1.94 4.07 -18.16
C LYS A 305 -2.51 3.90 -19.55
N TYR A 306 -2.24 2.75 -20.17
CA TYR A 306 -2.70 2.38 -21.48
C TYR A 306 -3.69 1.23 -21.39
N TYR A 307 -4.82 1.40 -22.05
CA TYR A 307 -5.93 0.47 -22.05
C TYR A 307 -6.19 -0.03 -23.46
N ALA A 308 -6.80 -1.19 -23.60
CA ALA A 308 -7.18 -1.77 -24.86
C ALA A 308 -8.33 -0.97 -25.50
N PRO A 309 -8.16 -0.27 -26.64
CA PRO A 309 -9.24 0.46 -27.28
C PRO A 309 -10.27 -0.45 -27.95
N VAL A 310 -9.90 -1.70 -28.23
CA VAL A 310 -10.76 -2.76 -28.76
C VAL A 310 -10.44 -4.07 -28.08
N GLY A 311 -11.37 -5.02 -28.05
CA GLY A 311 -11.11 -6.38 -27.57
C GLY A 311 -10.21 -7.15 -28.54
N GLY A 312 -9.33 -8.02 -28.02
CA GLY A 312 -8.45 -8.85 -28.81
C GLY A 312 -7.30 -9.46 -28.05
N MET A 313 -6.27 -9.87 -28.79
CA MET A 313 -5.07 -10.49 -28.22
C MET A 313 -3.89 -9.51 -28.26
N VAL A 314 -3.35 -9.16 -27.12
CA VAL A 314 -2.17 -8.31 -27.03
C VAL A 314 -0.93 -9.10 -27.46
N GLN A 315 -0.19 -8.56 -28.42
CA GLN A 315 1.06 -9.13 -28.90
C GLN A 315 2.14 -8.06 -29.04
N SER A 316 3.40 -8.46 -29.20
CA SER A 316 4.55 -7.55 -29.41
C SER A 316 4.62 -6.42 -28.38
N ARG A 317 4.27 -6.70 -27.12
CA ARG A 317 4.27 -5.72 -26.03
C ARG A 317 5.69 -5.42 -25.55
N VAL A 318 5.99 -4.14 -25.31
CA VAL A 318 7.24 -3.70 -24.70
C VAL A 318 7.37 -4.31 -23.29
N ALA A 319 8.56 -4.80 -22.98
CA ALA A 319 8.83 -5.45 -21.70
C ALA A 319 8.89 -4.46 -20.54
N LEU A 320 8.57 -4.96 -19.34
CA LEU A 320 8.74 -4.24 -18.09
C LEU A 320 10.18 -3.68 -17.94
N GLY A 321 10.33 -2.46 -17.45
CA GLY A 321 11.60 -1.78 -17.22
C GLY A 321 12.24 -1.16 -18.47
N LYS A 322 11.63 -1.29 -19.65
CA LYS A 322 12.13 -0.66 -20.87
C LYS A 322 11.76 0.82 -20.92
N THR A 323 12.74 1.64 -21.33
CA THR A 323 12.47 3.03 -21.71
C THR A 323 11.87 3.07 -23.09
N VAL A 324 10.88 3.92 -23.29
CA VAL A 324 10.18 4.16 -24.55
C VAL A 324 10.16 5.65 -24.88
N GLU A 325 10.14 5.97 -26.17
CA GLU A 325 10.00 7.33 -26.67
C GLU A 325 8.55 7.61 -27.09
N ALA A 326 8.14 8.88 -27.05
CA ALA A 326 6.85 9.29 -27.59
C ALA A 326 6.72 8.88 -29.06
N GLY A 327 5.58 8.31 -29.45
CA GLY A 327 5.34 7.74 -30.78
C GLY A 327 5.85 6.31 -30.96
N GLN A 328 6.67 5.77 -30.06
CA GLN A 328 7.10 4.37 -30.15
C GLN A 328 5.94 3.42 -29.90
N ARG A 329 5.85 2.34 -30.71
CA ARG A 329 4.84 1.29 -30.50
C ARG A 329 5.07 0.57 -29.17
N LEU A 330 4.02 0.51 -28.35
CA LEU A 330 3.97 -0.16 -27.05
C LEU A 330 3.52 -1.61 -27.16
N TYR A 331 2.46 -1.85 -27.93
CA TYR A 331 1.91 -3.16 -28.17
C TYR A 331 1.01 -3.15 -29.40
N GLN A 332 0.60 -4.34 -29.81
CA GLN A 332 -0.38 -4.57 -30.87
C GLN A 332 -1.59 -5.30 -30.29
N ILE A 333 -2.77 -5.05 -30.84
CA ILE A 333 -3.97 -5.85 -30.58
C ILE A 333 -4.38 -6.54 -31.87
N LEU A 334 -4.38 -7.87 -31.85
CA LEU A 334 -4.99 -8.70 -32.90
C LEU A 334 -6.49 -8.82 -32.61
N SER A 335 -7.31 -8.23 -33.43
CA SER A 335 -8.77 -8.30 -33.34
C SER A 335 -9.33 -9.21 -34.46
N PHE A 336 -10.22 -10.13 -34.07
CA PHE A 336 -10.83 -11.08 -35.01
C PHE A 336 -12.06 -10.56 -35.72
N ASN A 337 -12.47 -9.32 -35.48
CA ASN A 337 -13.55 -8.59 -36.21
C ASN A 337 -14.81 -9.43 -36.42
N LYS A 338 -15.27 -10.14 -35.39
CA LYS A 338 -16.53 -10.87 -35.44
C LYS A 338 -17.67 -9.86 -35.53
N SER A 339 -18.42 -9.91 -36.64
CA SER A 339 -19.66 -9.15 -36.76
C SER A 339 -20.85 -10.03 -36.38
N SER A 340 -21.80 -9.46 -35.63
CA SER A 340 -23.07 -10.11 -35.30
C SER A 340 -24.20 -9.18 -35.71
N GLY A 341 -25.15 -9.69 -36.59
CA GLY A 341 -26.32 -8.95 -37.03
C GLY A 341 -26.64 -9.22 -38.49
N GLU A 342 -27.89 -8.95 -38.90
CA GLU A 342 -28.31 -9.02 -40.30
C GLU A 342 -27.58 -7.94 -41.10
N GLY A 343 -26.89 -8.37 -42.19
CA GLY A 343 -26.18 -7.48 -43.11
C GLY A 343 -24.69 -7.29 -42.82
N PHE A 344 -24.12 -7.92 -41.81
CA PHE A 344 -22.66 -7.91 -41.54
C PHE A 344 -21.98 -9.16 -42.12
N SER A 345 -20.91 -8.95 -42.89
CA SER A 345 -20.01 -10.03 -43.27
C SER A 345 -18.84 -10.13 -42.30
N PRO A 346 -18.38 -11.33 -41.97
CA PRO A 346 -17.13 -11.49 -41.20
C PRO A 346 -15.97 -10.85 -41.97
N GLU A 347 -15.17 -10.04 -41.28
CA GLU A 347 -13.99 -9.40 -41.85
C GLU A 347 -12.72 -10.16 -41.45
N MET A 348 -11.67 -9.98 -42.22
CA MET A 348 -10.36 -10.51 -41.88
C MET A 348 -9.86 -9.92 -40.56
N PRO A 349 -9.10 -10.68 -39.74
CA PRO A 349 -8.48 -10.14 -38.57
C PRO A 349 -7.62 -8.91 -38.86
N THR A 350 -7.66 -7.93 -37.97
CA THR A 350 -6.86 -6.70 -38.07
C THR A 350 -5.88 -6.59 -36.90
N ILE A 351 -4.79 -5.87 -37.16
CA ILE A 351 -3.79 -5.55 -36.13
C ILE A 351 -3.84 -4.04 -35.91
N LEU A 352 -4.06 -3.65 -34.63
CA LEU A 352 -4.05 -2.27 -34.23
C LEU A 352 -2.76 -2.01 -33.44
N ASP A 353 -1.96 -1.05 -33.90
CA ASP A 353 -0.77 -0.58 -33.20
C ASP A 353 -1.15 0.47 -32.13
N ILE A 354 -0.65 0.31 -30.92
CA ILE A 354 -0.80 1.28 -29.84
C ILE A 354 0.57 1.87 -29.54
N CYS A 355 0.68 3.20 -29.65
CA CYS A 355 1.92 3.93 -29.47
C CYS A 355 1.94 4.77 -28.18
N ALA A 356 3.13 5.04 -27.66
CA ALA A 356 3.35 5.86 -26.48
C ALA A 356 2.97 7.33 -26.79
N GLU A 357 2.16 7.92 -25.91
CA GLU A 357 1.84 9.35 -25.95
C GLU A 357 2.97 10.21 -25.38
N GLN A 358 3.80 9.63 -24.50
CA GLN A 358 4.93 10.28 -23.86
C GLN A 358 6.12 9.34 -23.73
N SER A 359 7.32 9.89 -23.62
CA SER A 359 8.51 9.11 -23.29
C SER A 359 8.53 8.76 -21.81
N GLY A 360 9.08 7.58 -21.44
CA GLY A 360 9.17 7.16 -20.04
C GLY A 360 9.63 5.73 -19.89
N ILE A 361 9.50 5.17 -18.68
CA ILE A 361 9.82 3.78 -18.38
C ILE A 361 8.53 2.98 -18.19
N VAL A 362 8.46 1.78 -18.77
CA VAL A 362 7.36 0.85 -18.53
C VAL A 362 7.50 0.31 -17.11
N TYR A 363 6.63 0.75 -16.18
CA TYR A 363 6.75 0.41 -14.76
C TYR A 363 5.83 -0.73 -14.33
N ASP A 364 4.78 -0.99 -15.11
CA ASP A 364 3.78 -2.02 -14.82
C ASP A 364 3.19 -2.56 -16.13
N VAL A 365 2.95 -3.87 -16.20
CA VAL A 365 2.38 -4.54 -17.38
C VAL A 365 1.42 -5.65 -16.94
N SER A 366 0.23 -5.69 -17.56
CA SER A 366 -0.75 -6.76 -17.28
C SER A 366 -0.21 -8.13 -17.68
N ILE A 367 -0.47 -9.15 -16.87
CA ILE A 367 -0.16 -10.54 -17.23
C ILE A 367 -1.11 -11.09 -18.30
N ASN A 368 -2.29 -10.52 -18.42
CA ASN A 368 -3.30 -10.99 -19.37
C ASN A 368 -3.02 -10.45 -20.78
N HIS A 369 -3.01 -11.37 -21.75
CA HIS A 369 -2.87 -11.03 -23.16
C HIS A 369 -4.20 -11.11 -23.93
N ALA A 370 -5.25 -11.68 -23.35
CA ALA A 370 -6.60 -11.63 -23.88
C ALA A 370 -7.36 -10.48 -23.19
N VAL A 371 -7.65 -9.43 -23.90
CA VAL A 371 -8.22 -8.19 -23.32
C VAL A 371 -9.58 -7.86 -23.91
N ASN A 372 -10.48 -7.42 -23.05
CA ASN A 372 -11.70 -6.75 -23.50
C ASN A 372 -11.42 -5.26 -23.76
N GLN A 373 -12.31 -4.61 -24.50
CA GLN A 373 -12.26 -3.16 -24.66
C GLN A 373 -12.28 -2.47 -23.27
N GLY A 374 -11.37 -1.54 -23.07
CA GLY A 374 -11.22 -0.79 -21.81
C GLY A 374 -10.35 -1.47 -20.76
N GLU A 375 -9.87 -2.70 -20.96
CA GLU A 375 -8.98 -3.35 -20.00
C GLU A 375 -7.56 -2.79 -20.05
N TYR A 376 -6.92 -2.79 -18.88
CA TYR A 376 -5.55 -2.30 -18.69
C TYR A 376 -4.52 -3.21 -19.37
N VAL A 377 -3.50 -2.62 -19.97
CA VAL A 377 -2.41 -3.34 -20.66
C VAL A 377 -1.05 -3.03 -20.08
N LEU A 378 -0.68 -1.77 -19.91
CA LEU A 378 0.59 -1.35 -19.29
C LEU A 378 0.56 0.09 -18.81
N GLY A 379 1.53 0.45 -17.98
CA GLY A 379 1.77 1.81 -17.51
C GLY A 379 3.18 2.32 -17.80
N ILE A 380 3.27 3.61 -18.10
CA ILE A 380 4.52 4.35 -18.30
C ILE A 380 4.65 5.43 -17.23
N LEU A 381 5.89 5.61 -16.74
CA LEU A 381 6.27 6.57 -15.72
C LEU A 381 7.35 7.53 -16.22
#